data_3b30b6b2404ee9fca58c06971210a534
#
_entry.id   3b30b6b2404ee9fca58c06971210a534
#
_cell.length_a   1.000
_cell.length_b   1.000
_cell.length_c   1.000
_cell.angle_alpha   90.00
_cell.angle_beta   90.00
_cell.angle_gamma   90.00
#
_symmetry.space_group_name_H-M   'P 1'
#
loop_
_entity.id
_entity.type
_entity.pdbx_description
1 polymer ?
#
loop_
_entity_poly.entity_id
_entity_poly.type
_entity_poly.pdbx_seq_one_letter_code
_entity_poly.pdbx_strand_id
1 'polypeptide(L)'
;WIQDNDVCQTYKGVEQPTAGLTLLEGFVNPRLKVCDNSWSFKMLDAVTRLDPKFKMPYEFGAITLAVLTEDYAGATIIFDRGLAAYPNDWDIVYRAAYHFLFDMSEADKAAGLFERLVKIGAPAWMQLLTARLYSRSGKLEVALATLKQYRQSVIDVPDAVKHVDRRIADLEKQLSESKTKE
;
A
#
# COMPACT_ATOMS: atom_id res chain seq x y z
N TRP A 1 25.17 -2.20 -7.61
CA TRP A 1 25.47 -2.22 -9.04
C TRP A 1 24.20 -2.68 -9.76
N ILE A 2 23.38 -1.73 -10.17
CA ILE A 2 22.24 -2.00 -11.05
C ILE A 2 22.82 -1.98 -12.44
N GLN A 3 22.79 -3.11 -13.14
CA GLN A 3 23.15 -3.15 -14.55
C GLN A 3 22.04 -2.51 -15.34
N ASP A 4 22.36 -1.87 -16.47
CA ASP A 4 21.37 -1.22 -17.35
C ASP A 4 20.23 -2.15 -17.79
N ASN A 5 20.43 -3.46 -17.69
CA ASN A 5 19.43 -4.49 -17.98
C ASN A 5 18.40 -4.71 -16.88
N ASP A 6 18.61 -4.17 -15.67
CA ASP A 6 17.70 -4.29 -14.54
C ASP A 6 16.67 -3.15 -14.50
N VAL A 7 16.91 -2.08 -15.25
CA VAL A 7 15.96 -0.99 -15.40
C VAL A 7 14.86 -1.43 -16.36
N CYS A 8 13.63 -1.43 -15.89
CA CYS A 8 12.48 -1.67 -16.75
C CYS A 8 12.43 -0.62 -17.85
N GLN A 9 12.84 -0.97 -19.03
CA GLN A 9 12.68 -0.09 -20.19
C GLN A 9 11.19 0.10 -20.42
N THR A 10 10.77 1.34 -20.57
CA THR A 10 9.41 1.68 -20.95
C THR A 10 9.18 1.12 -22.36
N TYR A 11 8.53 -0.03 -22.45
CA TYR A 11 8.14 -0.58 -23.74
C TYR A 11 7.16 0.38 -24.38
N LYS A 12 7.56 0.96 -25.51
CA LYS A 12 6.67 1.76 -26.32
C LYS A 12 5.61 0.82 -26.92
N GLY A 13 4.49 0.68 -26.24
CA GLY A 13 3.25 0.33 -26.88
C GLY A 13 2.67 -1.07 -26.69
N VAL A 14 3.25 -2.00 -25.92
CA VAL A 14 2.57 -3.29 -25.65
C VAL A 14 2.87 -3.73 -24.22
N GLU A 15 1.90 -3.54 -23.33
CA GLU A 15 1.90 -4.14 -22.00
C GLU A 15 1.55 -5.62 -22.16
N GLN A 16 2.53 -6.50 -22.05
CA GLN A 16 2.28 -7.94 -21.94
C GLN A 16 2.34 -8.36 -20.48
N PRO A 17 1.30 -9.00 -19.94
CA PRO A 17 1.37 -9.57 -18.60
C PRO A 17 2.40 -10.69 -18.58
N THR A 18 3.29 -10.67 -17.59
CA THR A 18 4.22 -11.78 -17.35
C THR A 18 3.43 -13.04 -17.00
N ALA A 19 3.94 -14.20 -17.44
CA ALA A 19 3.37 -15.54 -17.24
C ALA A 19 3.31 -16.00 -15.76
N GLY A 20 3.04 -15.11 -14.83
CA GLY A 20 2.82 -15.38 -13.40
C GLY A 20 1.74 -14.47 -12.82
N LEU A 21 1.24 -13.51 -13.61
CA LEU A 21 0.21 -12.54 -13.22
C LEU A 21 -1.19 -12.94 -13.70
N THR A 22 -1.42 -14.22 -13.97
CA THR A 22 -2.74 -14.76 -14.37
C THR A 22 -3.86 -14.51 -13.35
N LEU A 23 -3.54 -14.06 -12.13
CA LEU A 23 -4.51 -13.61 -11.13
C LEU A 23 -5.08 -12.21 -11.41
N LEU A 24 -4.55 -11.50 -12.41
CA LEU A 24 -4.98 -10.15 -12.79
C LEU A 24 -5.60 -10.11 -14.19
N GLU A 25 -6.04 -11.26 -14.72
CA GLU A 25 -6.82 -11.31 -15.96
C GLU A 25 -8.10 -10.45 -15.80
N GLY A 26 -8.06 -9.28 -16.39
CA GLY A 26 -9.16 -8.30 -16.40
C GLY A 26 -8.84 -6.92 -15.83
N PHE A 27 -7.72 -6.74 -15.18
CA PHE A 27 -7.30 -5.43 -14.66
C PHE A 27 -5.93 -5.04 -15.23
N VAL A 28 -5.94 -4.46 -16.42
CA VAL A 28 -4.73 -3.83 -16.97
C VAL A 28 -4.54 -2.49 -16.27
N ASN A 29 -3.78 -2.48 -15.17
CA ASN A 29 -3.31 -1.23 -14.61
C ASN A 29 -2.21 -0.67 -15.54
N PRO A 30 -2.40 0.51 -16.15
CA PRO A 30 -1.42 1.10 -17.08
C PRO A 30 -0.04 1.39 -16.43
N ARG A 31 0.06 1.26 -15.10
CA ARG A 31 1.32 1.37 -14.36
C ARG A 31 2.05 0.05 -14.17
N LEU A 32 1.44 -1.09 -14.52
CA LEU A 32 2.10 -2.39 -14.53
C LEU A 32 3.10 -2.45 -15.69
N LYS A 33 4.30 -2.01 -15.44
CA LYS A 33 5.44 -2.27 -16.33
C LYS A 33 5.94 -3.67 -16.02
N VAL A 34 5.93 -4.53 -17.03
CA VAL A 34 6.44 -5.89 -16.92
C VAL A 34 7.90 -5.89 -17.35
N CYS A 35 8.75 -6.32 -16.44
CA CYS A 35 10.17 -6.50 -16.71
C CYS A 35 10.47 -7.99 -16.93
N ASP A 36 10.30 -8.47 -18.16
CA ASP A 36 10.55 -9.88 -18.52
C ASP A 36 11.98 -10.37 -18.20
N ASN A 37 12.94 -9.46 -18.07
CA ASN A 37 14.34 -9.76 -17.84
C ASN A 37 14.88 -9.23 -16.51
N SER A 38 14.03 -8.79 -15.57
CA SER A 38 14.50 -8.32 -14.26
C SER A 38 15.21 -9.43 -13.50
N TRP A 39 16.55 -9.38 -13.50
CA TRP A 39 17.38 -10.30 -12.73
C TRP A 39 17.09 -10.14 -11.23
N SER A 40 16.89 -8.90 -10.79
CA SER A 40 16.56 -8.57 -9.40
C SER A 40 15.26 -9.25 -8.95
N PHE A 41 14.20 -9.22 -9.78
CA PHE A 41 12.97 -9.95 -9.47
C PHE A 41 13.21 -11.47 -9.41
N LYS A 42 13.92 -12.05 -10.40
CA LYS A 42 14.19 -13.49 -10.42
C LYS A 42 14.95 -13.96 -9.18
N MET A 43 15.90 -13.16 -8.69
CA MET A 43 16.62 -13.43 -7.45
C MET A 43 15.70 -13.41 -6.24
N LEU A 44 14.88 -12.37 -6.10
CA LEU A 44 13.95 -12.26 -4.97
C LEU A 44 12.85 -13.33 -5.04
N ASP A 45 12.36 -13.66 -6.23
CA ASP A 45 11.40 -14.75 -6.45
C ASP A 45 11.99 -16.09 -6.00
N ALA A 46 13.22 -16.40 -6.40
CA ALA A 46 13.91 -17.63 -5.98
C ALA A 46 14.12 -17.67 -4.47
N VAL A 47 14.64 -16.61 -3.88
CA VAL A 47 14.92 -16.55 -2.44
C VAL A 47 13.63 -16.70 -1.62
N THR A 48 12.56 -16.01 -1.98
CA THR A 48 11.29 -16.08 -1.25
C THR A 48 10.54 -17.39 -1.43
N ARG A 49 10.86 -18.19 -2.48
CA ARG A 49 10.37 -19.56 -2.65
C ARG A 49 11.19 -20.58 -1.85
N LEU A 50 12.51 -20.40 -1.81
CA LEU A 50 13.41 -21.30 -1.07
C LEU A 50 13.27 -21.14 0.44
N ASP A 51 13.17 -19.91 0.92
CA ASP A 51 12.93 -19.60 2.32
C ASP A 51 11.84 -18.54 2.47
N PRO A 52 10.57 -18.94 2.57
CA PRO A 52 9.45 -18.00 2.77
C PRO A 52 9.54 -17.20 4.08
N LYS A 53 10.38 -17.63 5.03
CA LYS A 53 10.59 -16.94 6.31
C LYS A 53 11.82 -16.01 6.32
N PHE A 54 12.52 -15.90 5.22
CA PHE A 54 13.56 -14.91 5.08
C PHE A 54 12.93 -13.53 4.86
N LYS A 55 12.96 -12.69 5.88
CA LYS A 55 12.17 -11.45 5.95
C LYS A 55 12.69 -10.33 5.05
N MET A 56 14.01 -10.20 4.90
CA MET A 56 14.66 -9.10 4.21
C MET A 56 14.15 -8.84 2.77
N PRO A 57 13.88 -9.86 1.92
CA PRO A 57 13.28 -9.64 0.60
C PRO A 57 11.96 -8.88 0.63
N TYR A 58 11.15 -9.10 1.64
CA TYR A 58 9.85 -8.44 1.79
C TYR A 58 9.96 -7.01 2.31
N GLU A 59 10.94 -6.75 3.20
CA GLU A 59 11.16 -5.43 3.78
C GLU A 59 11.84 -4.47 2.79
N PHE A 60 12.85 -4.95 2.08
CA PHE A 60 13.71 -4.11 1.25
C PHE A 60 13.67 -4.49 -0.23
N GLY A 61 13.64 -5.76 -0.55
CA GLY A 61 13.72 -6.25 -1.93
C GLY A 61 12.53 -5.77 -2.78
N ALA A 62 11.31 -5.86 -2.25
CA ALA A 62 10.12 -5.40 -2.95
C ALA A 62 10.15 -3.89 -3.21
N ILE A 63 10.62 -3.07 -2.24
CA ILE A 63 10.79 -1.63 -2.43
C ILE A 63 11.87 -1.34 -3.48
N THR A 64 12.96 -2.09 -3.45
CA THR A 64 14.04 -1.96 -4.46
C THR A 64 13.50 -2.21 -5.86
N LEU A 65 12.65 -3.23 -6.04
CA LEU A 65 11.99 -3.48 -7.33
C LEU A 65 11.11 -2.29 -7.76
N ALA A 66 10.29 -1.76 -6.87
CA ALA A 66 9.38 -0.67 -7.19
C ALA A 66 10.13 0.64 -7.50
N VAL A 67 11.11 1.00 -6.65
CA VAL A 67 11.75 2.33 -6.70
C VAL A 67 12.93 2.39 -7.65
N LEU A 68 13.78 1.37 -7.66
CA LEU A 68 15.05 1.40 -8.44
C LEU A 68 14.90 0.77 -9.82
N THR A 69 14.07 -0.26 -9.98
CA THR A 69 13.89 -0.92 -11.27
C THR A 69 12.54 -0.65 -11.93
N GLU A 70 11.65 0.08 -11.25
CA GLU A 70 10.26 0.35 -11.68
C GLU A 70 9.48 -0.94 -12.03
N ASP A 71 9.89 -2.08 -11.45
CA ASP A 71 9.22 -3.37 -11.61
C ASP A 71 8.08 -3.48 -10.59
N TYR A 72 7.00 -2.74 -10.82
CA TYR A 72 5.84 -2.72 -9.92
C TYR A 72 5.13 -4.08 -9.85
N ALA A 73 5.12 -4.83 -10.95
CA ALA A 73 4.54 -6.17 -10.98
C ALA A 73 5.34 -7.14 -10.12
N GLY A 74 6.66 -7.17 -10.26
CA GLY A 74 7.55 -7.97 -9.43
C GLY A 74 7.45 -7.58 -7.96
N ALA A 75 7.42 -6.28 -7.65
CA ALA A 75 7.24 -5.77 -6.30
C ALA A 75 5.92 -6.25 -5.69
N THR A 76 4.82 -6.19 -6.44
CA THR A 76 3.50 -6.69 -6.02
C THR A 76 3.56 -8.15 -5.61
N ILE A 77 4.20 -9.01 -6.43
CA ILE A 77 4.33 -10.45 -6.13
C ILE A 77 5.10 -10.67 -4.83
N ILE A 78 6.20 -9.96 -4.63
CA ILE A 78 7.01 -10.09 -3.43
C ILE A 78 6.25 -9.57 -2.19
N PHE A 79 5.54 -8.43 -2.29
CA PHE A 79 4.70 -7.91 -1.20
C PHE A 79 3.56 -8.85 -0.86
N ASP A 80 2.85 -9.43 -1.83
CA ASP A 80 1.75 -10.36 -1.56
C ASP A 80 2.26 -11.63 -0.83
N ARG A 81 3.45 -12.13 -1.18
CA ARG A 81 4.10 -13.21 -0.42
C ARG A 81 4.49 -12.77 0.98
N GLY A 82 5.02 -11.57 1.14
CA GLY A 82 5.36 -11.01 2.45
C GLY A 82 4.13 -10.91 3.35
N LEU A 83 3.01 -10.44 2.82
CA LEU A 83 1.73 -10.35 3.53
C LEU A 83 1.18 -11.73 3.94
N ALA A 84 1.45 -12.76 3.16
CA ALA A 84 1.08 -14.15 3.47
C ALA A 84 2.02 -14.76 4.52
N ALA A 85 3.34 -14.55 4.40
CA ALA A 85 4.34 -15.09 5.32
C ALA A 85 4.34 -14.41 6.69
N TYR A 86 4.07 -13.10 6.72
CA TYR A 86 4.13 -12.23 7.90
C TYR A 86 2.84 -11.40 8.09
N PRO A 87 1.69 -12.06 8.32
CA PRO A 87 0.41 -11.38 8.35
C PRO A 87 0.26 -10.33 9.45
N ASN A 88 1.03 -10.44 10.53
CA ASN A 88 0.95 -9.56 11.71
C ASN A 88 2.21 -8.68 11.88
N ASP A 89 3.08 -8.65 10.89
CA ASP A 89 4.22 -7.76 10.91
C ASP A 89 3.84 -6.40 10.33
N TRP A 90 3.71 -5.41 11.19
CA TRP A 90 3.22 -4.09 10.79
C TRP A 90 4.14 -3.38 9.79
N ASP A 91 5.46 -3.63 9.82
CA ASP A 91 6.40 -2.99 8.90
C ASP A 91 6.21 -3.50 7.47
N ILE A 92 6.07 -4.82 7.29
CA ILE A 92 5.77 -5.43 5.98
C ILE A 92 4.40 -4.98 5.48
N VAL A 93 3.38 -5.01 6.35
CA VAL A 93 2.02 -4.58 5.98
C VAL A 93 2.00 -3.11 5.59
N TYR A 94 2.74 -2.25 6.29
CA TYR A 94 2.84 -0.83 5.97
C TYR A 94 3.49 -0.58 4.60
N ARG A 95 4.62 -1.25 4.33
CA ARG A 95 5.34 -1.12 3.06
C ARG A 95 4.50 -1.60 1.88
N ALA A 96 3.81 -2.72 2.04
CA ALA A 96 2.85 -3.21 1.05
C ALA A 96 1.69 -2.22 0.83
N ALA A 97 1.10 -1.68 1.91
CA ALA A 97 0.04 -0.68 1.81
C ALA A 97 0.49 0.58 1.06
N TYR A 98 1.73 1.03 1.32
CA TYR A 98 2.32 2.16 0.62
C TYR A 98 2.48 1.88 -0.88
N HIS A 99 3.01 0.71 -1.24
CA HIS A 99 3.14 0.28 -2.63
C HIS A 99 1.80 0.25 -3.36
N PHE A 100 0.79 -0.40 -2.78
CA PHE A 100 -0.54 -0.45 -3.40
C PHE A 100 -1.19 0.93 -3.55
N LEU A 101 -0.90 1.85 -2.63
CA LEU A 101 -1.45 3.19 -2.69
C LEU A 101 -0.78 4.07 -3.75
N PHE A 102 0.54 4.14 -3.74
CA PHE A 102 1.29 5.13 -4.51
C PHE A 102 1.80 4.60 -5.84
N ASP A 103 2.25 3.35 -5.87
CA ASP A 103 2.81 2.76 -7.07
C ASP A 103 1.72 2.13 -7.95
N MET A 104 0.77 1.42 -7.32
CA MET A 104 -0.31 0.72 -8.02
C MET A 104 -1.59 1.53 -8.16
N SER A 105 -1.78 2.59 -7.36
CA SER A 105 -3.03 3.37 -7.28
C SER A 105 -4.26 2.55 -6.86
N GLU A 106 -4.06 1.44 -6.13
CA GLU A 106 -5.09 0.55 -5.61
C GLU A 106 -5.56 1.01 -4.22
N ALA A 107 -6.29 2.13 -4.18
CA ALA A 107 -6.69 2.78 -2.93
C ALA A 107 -7.49 1.87 -1.99
N ASP A 108 -8.37 1.02 -2.52
CA ASP A 108 -9.19 0.11 -1.70
C ASP A 108 -8.36 -1.00 -1.05
N LYS A 109 -7.41 -1.60 -1.79
CA LYS A 109 -6.48 -2.61 -1.25
C LYS A 109 -5.58 -1.99 -0.19
N ALA A 110 -5.04 -0.81 -0.47
CA ALA A 110 -4.23 -0.06 0.48
C ALA A 110 -5.01 0.27 1.76
N ALA A 111 -6.26 0.73 1.64
CA ALA A 111 -7.12 1.04 2.79
C ALA A 111 -7.35 -0.19 3.68
N GLY A 112 -7.63 -1.35 3.09
CA GLY A 112 -7.77 -2.60 3.85
C GLY A 112 -6.49 -3.01 4.60
N LEU A 113 -5.32 -2.76 4.01
CA LEU A 113 -4.04 -2.99 4.69
C LEU A 113 -3.80 -1.98 5.82
N PHE A 114 -4.19 -0.71 5.66
CA PHE A 114 -4.10 0.28 6.73
C PHE A 114 -5.05 -0.03 7.89
N GLU A 115 -6.26 -0.54 7.63
CA GLU A 115 -7.14 -1.06 8.70
C GLU A 115 -6.50 -2.22 9.46
N ARG A 116 -5.87 -3.14 8.71
CA ARG A 116 -5.13 -4.26 9.32
C ARG A 116 -4.01 -3.77 10.22
N LEU A 117 -3.26 -2.72 9.81
CA LEU A 117 -2.21 -2.10 10.62
C LEU A 117 -2.72 -1.64 11.98
N VAL A 118 -3.89 -1.01 12.02
CA VAL A 118 -4.53 -0.60 13.28
C VAL A 118 -4.80 -1.80 14.19
N LYS A 119 -5.30 -2.90 13.62
CA LYS A 119 -5.65 -4.12 14.38
C LYS A 119 -4.45 -4.86 14.93
N ILE A 120 -3.30 -4.81 14.25
CA ILE A 120 -2.07 -5.49 14.67
C ILE A 120 -1.16 -4.62 15.56
N GLY A 121 -1.66 -3.48 16.03
CA GLY A 121 -0.94 -2.62 16.97
C GLY A 121 0.15 -1.74 16.33
N ALA A 122 0.00 -1.40 15.07
CA ALA A 122 0.86 -0.41 14.42
C ALA A 122 0.78 0.95 15.14
N PRO A 123 1.82 1.80 15.01
CA PRO A 123 1.84 3.11 15.63
C PRO A 123 0.56 3.93 15.35
N ALA A 124 0.02 4.58 16.38
CA ALA A 124 -1.27 5.27 16.31
C ALA A 124 -1.35 6.34 15.20
N TRP A 125 -0.24 6.97 14.83
CA TRP A 125 -0.21 7.96 13.74
C TRP A 125 -0.64 7.40 12.38
N MET A 126 -0.54 6.07 12.18
CA MET A 126 -1.01 5.42 10.94
C MET A 126 -2.52 5.52 10.75
N GLN A 127 -3.28 5.66 11.84
CA GLN A 127 -4.74 5.89 11.76
C GLN A 127 -5.06 7.22 11.08
N LEU A 128 -4.22 8.25 11.27
CA LEU A 128 -4.39 9.54 10.56
C LEU A 128 -4.19 9.39 9.06
N LEU A 129 -3.21 8.60 8.64
CA LEU A 129 -2.99 8.31 7.22
C LEU A 129 -4.17 7.52 6.65
N THR A 130 -4.61 6.49 7.34
CA THR A 130 -5.78 5.67 6.96
C THR A 130 -7.03 6.55 6.77
N ALA A 131 -7.33 7.42 7.72
CA ALA A 131 -8.46 8.32 7.63
C ALA A 131 -8.35 9.29 6.45
N ARG A 132 -7.15 9.81 6.16
CA ARG A 132 -6.90 10.65 4.98
C ARG A 132 -7.17 9.91 3.67
N LEU A 133 -6.79 8.64 3.60
CA LEU A 133 -7.00 7.82 2.42
C LEU A 133 -8.48 7.55 2.18
N TYR A 134 -9.21 7.17 3.22
CA TYR A 134 -10.66 7.00 3.13
C TYR A 134 -11.37 8.29 2.73
N SER A 135 -10.97 9.42 3.30
CA SER A 135 -11.53 10.72 2.90
C SER A 135 -11.30 11.01 1.41
N ARG A 136 -10.11 10.71 0.88
CA ARG A 136 -9.79 10.90 -0.55
C ARG A 136 -10.54 9.94 -1.47
N SER A 137 -10.84 8.73 -1.02
CA SER A 137 -11.63 7.75 -1.77
C SER A 137 -13.16 7.95 -1.64
N GLY A 138 -13.60 9.04 -1.02
CA GLY A 138 -15.01 9.35 -0.82
C GLY A 138 -15.70 8.58 0.31
N LYS A 139 -14.98 7.73 1.04
CA LYS A 139 -15.49 6.95 2.18
C LYS A 139 -15.48 7.79 3.46
N LEU A 140 -16.22 8.91 3.46
CA LEU A 140 -16.17 9.92 4.53
C LEU A 140 -16.60 9.39 5.90
N GLU A 141 -17.60 8.51 5.94
CA GLU A 141 -18.10 7.92 7.21
C GLU A 141 -17.04 7.03 7.86
N VAL A 142 -16.34 6.21 7.05
CA VAL A 142 -15.24 5.35 7.53
C VAL A 142 -14.06 6.21 8.00
N ALA A 143 -13.72 7.27 7.24
CA ALA A 143 -12.67 8.20 7.63
C ALA A 143 -12.99 8.87 8.98
N LEU A 144 -14.23 9.29 9.18
CA LEU A 144 -14.70 9.90 10.42
C LEU A 144 -14.62 8.92 11.60
N ALA A 145 -15.08 7.68 11.42
CA ALA A 145 -14.98 6.63 12.44
C ALA A 145 -13.51 6.36 12.83
N THR A 146 -12.61 6.29 11.85
CA THR A 146 -11.17 6.10 12.07
C THR A 146 -10.55 7.26 12.86
N LEU A 147 -10.91 8.51 12.55
CA LEU A 147 -10.43 9.67 13.32
C LEU A 147 -10.96 9.69 14.75
N LYS A 148 -12.23 9.33 14.98
CA LYS A 148 -12.81 9.23 16.31
C LYS A 148 -12.11 8.16 17.15
N GLN A 149 -11.75 7.02 16.55
CA GLN A 149 -10.95 5.99 17.21
C GLN A 149 -9.54 6.49 17.55
N TYR A 150 -8.86 7.16 16.60
CA TYR A 150 -7.53 7.74 16.83
C TYR A 150 -7.55 8.77 17.96
N ARG A 151 -8.58 9.61 18.01
CA ARG A 151 -8.77 10.60 19.08
C ARG A 151 -8.74 9.99 20.46
N GLN A 152 -9.35 8.80 20.62
CA GLN A 152 -9.35 8.06 21.90
C GLN A 152 -7.94 7.59 22.26
N SER A 153 -7.14 7.16 21.30
CA SER A 153 -5.78 6.68 21.54
C SER A 153 -4.78 7.78 21.88
N VAL A 154 -5.11 9.04 21.63
CA VAL A 154 -4.24 10.22 21.90
C VAL A 154 -4.85 11.19 22.91
N ILE A 155 -5.81 10.74 23.72
CA ILE A 155 -6.58 11.61 24.63
C ILE A 155 -5.69 12.35 25.64
N ASP A 156 -4.56 11.76 26.00
CA ASP A 156 -3.59 12.34 26.95
C ASP A 156 -2.61 13.33 26.29
N VAL A 157 -2.74 13.58 24.97
CA VAL A 157 -1.88 14.49 24.21
C VAL A 157 -2.71 15.66 23.66
N PRO A 158 -2.82 16.80 24.40
CA PRO A 158 -3.74 17.89 24.08
C PRO A 158 -3.59 18.46 22.67
N ASP A 159 -2.37 18.60 22.19
CA ASP A 159 -2.11 19.14 20.84
C ASP A 159 -2.54 18.17 19.74
N ALA A 160 -2.36 16.87 19.95
CA ALA A 160 -2.85 15.84 19.03
C ALA A 160 -4.39 15.85 18.99
N VAL A 161 -5.04 15.88 20.16
CA VAL A 161 -6.50 15.97 20.27
C VAL A 161 -7.05 17.18 19.52
N LYS A 162 -6.49 18.37 19.75
CA LYS A 162 -6.89 19.59 19.05
C LYS A 162 -6.77 19.50 17.53
N HIS A 163 -5.71 18.85 17.05
CA HIS A 163 -5.50 18.65 15.62
C HIS A 163 -6.52 17.69 15.03
N VAL A 164 -6.81 16.58 15.73
CA VAL A 164 -7.79 15.59 15.31
C VAL A 164 -9.21 16.16 15.34
N ASP A 165 -9.57 16.89 16.39
CA ASP A 165 -10.91 17.51 16.52
C ASP A 165 -11.21 18.46 15.35
N ARG A 166 -10.21 19.22 14.91
CA ARG A 166 -10.35 20.07 13.71
C ARG A 166 -10.63 19.24 12.46
N ARG A 167 -9.91 18.13 12.28
CA ARG A 167 -10.12 17.21 11.15
C ARG A 167 -11.48 16.52 11.17
N ILE A 168 -11.95 16.14 12.37
CA ILE A 168 -13.28 15.57 12.56
C ILE A 168 -14.35 16.58 12.12
N ALA A 169 -14.24 17.84 12.58
CA ALA A 169 -15.18 18.90 12.22
C ALA A 169 -15.22 19.15 10.70
N ASP A 170 -14.05 19.18 10.05
CA ASP A 170 -13.96 19.33 8.59
C ASP A 170 -14.67 18.19 7.83
N LEU A 171 -14.49 16.92 8.29
CA LEU A 171 -15.15 15.77 7.66
C LEU A 171 -16.65 15.74 7.93
N GLU A 172 -17.10 16.10 9.13
CA GLU A 172 -18.52 16.19 9.45
C GLU A 172 -19.22 17.24 8.59
N LYS A 173 -18.56 18.38 8.33
CA LYS A 173 -19.06 19.40 7.41
C LYS A 173 -19.17 18.84 5.97
N GLN A 174 -18.12 18.21 5.45
CA GLN A 174 -18.14 17.60 4.12
C GLN A 174 -19.26 16.55 3.98
N LEU A 175 -19.47 15.73 5.01
CA LEU A 175 -20.51 14.73 5.03
C LEU A 175 -21.92 15.34 5.03
N SER A 176 -22.13 16.46 5.74
CA SER A 176 -23.40 17.17 5.73
C SER A 176 -23.69 17.83 4.37
N GLU A 177 -22.66 18.40 3.73
CA GLU A 177 -22.77 19.00 2.40
C GLU A 177 -23.05 17.96 1.29
N SER A 178 -22.50 16.74 1.40
CA SER A 178 -22.77 15.65 0.45
C SER A 178 -24.21 15.17 0.56
N LYS A 179 -24.74 15.02 1.78
CA LYS A 179 -26.13 14.58 2.03
C LYS A 179 -27.21 15.64 1.63
N THR A 180 -26.80 16.88 1.47
CA THR A 180 -27.75 17.96 1.06
C THR A 180 -27.85 18.07 -0.47
N LYS A 181 -26.96 17.42 -1.21
CA LYS A 181 -26.92 17.44 -2.68
C LYS A 181 -27.57 16.22 -3.34
N GLU A 182 -27.95 15.22 -2.56
CA GLU A 182 -28.79 14.08 -2.98
C GLU A 182 -30.28 14.39 -2.76
#